data_73c6c9c47dbacd7671ddf998daeae797
#
_entry.id   73c6c9c47dbacd7671ddf998daeae797
#
_cell.length_a   1.000
_cell.length_b   1.000
_cell.length_c   1.000
_cell.angle_alpha   90.00
_cell.angle_beta   90.00
_cell.angle_gamma   90.00
#
_symmetry.space_group_name_H-M   'P 1'
#
loop_
_entity.id
_entity.type
_entity.pdbx_description
1 polymer ?
#
loop_
_entity_poly.entity_id
_entity_poly.type
_entity_poly.pdbx_seq_one_letter_code
_entity_poly.pdbx_strand_id
1 'polypeptide(L)'
;MTARLLIFISLFVILIPNVSSAQASSLSALEGMEILRKAFVGVNDFTAEITQEKQLSLMKRKIVTTGEVRFKKPDIFYMELNAPYASRVLLKDNSLTLKLPKEGIRQKLALPPEQGLARWFEFLDHPVKTLPAGFDIRAERRGGTIFLQITPREKGVMKALQLVFQQGGELRRLIIEENNRDKTVITFSRMKKNTGLSEKDFRLD
;
A
#
# COMPACT_ATOMS: atom_id res chain seq x y z
N MET A 1 79.53 -16.92 -11.73
CA MET A 1 78.71 -16.24 -10.69
C MET A 1 77.33 -16.10 -11.24
N THR A 2 76.42 -16.97 -10.86
CA THR A 2 75.05 -17.07 -11.37
C THR A 2 74.10 -16.51 -10.33
N ALA A 3 73.48 -15.36 -10.64
CA ALA A 3 72.45 -14.76 -9.79
C ALA A 3 71.06 -15.42 -10.06
N ARG A 4 70.54 -16.12 -9.09
CA ARG A 4 69.17 -16.69 -9.10
C ARG A 4 68.19 -15.60 -8.81
N LEU A 5 67.34 -15.22 -9.79
CA LEU A 5 66.19 -14.33 -9.65
C LEU A 5 64.98 -15.16 -9.16
N LEU A 6 64.59 -15.02 -7.92
CA LEU A 6 63.37 -15.60 -7.37
C LEU A 6 62.18 -14.71 -7.70
N ILE A 7 61.30 -15.20 -8.60
CA ILE A 7 60.03 -14.53 -8.91
C ILE A 7 58.98 -14.99 -7.88
N PHE A 8 58.58 -14.09 -6.99
CA PHE A 8 57.41 -14.26 -6.10
C PHE A 8 56.15 -14.00 -6.92
N ILE A 9 55.43 -15.05 -7.32
CA ILE A 9 54.07 -14.93 -7.86
C ILE A 9 53.13 -14.81 -6.66
N SER A 10 52.73 -13.59 -6.35
CA SER A 10 51.68 -13.30 -5.38
C SER A 10 50.32 -13.67 -5.99
N LEU A 11 49.75 -14.77 -5.53
CA LEU A 11 48.39 -15.21 -5.88
C LEU A 11 47.36 -14.29 -5.18
N PHE A 12 46.92 -13.23 -5.88
CA PHE A 12 45.91 -12.35 -5.42
C PHE A 12 44.52 -13.02 -5.64
N VAL A 13 44.02 -13.76 -4.64
CA VAL A 13 42.68 -14.31 -4.65
C VAL A 13 41.69 -13.13 -4.50
N ILE A 14 41.13 -12.72 -5.63
CA ILE A 14 40.05 -11.73 -5.63
C ILE A 14 38.82 -12.43 -5.08
N LEU A 15 38.50 -12.18 -3.78
CA LEU A 15 37.19 -12.47 -3.19
C LEU A 15 36.17 -11.55 -3.87
N ILE A 16 35.51 -12.03 -4.91
CA ILE A 16 34.33 -11.36 -5.47
C ILE A 16 33.20 -11.60 -4.48
N PRO A 17 32.66 -10.56 -3.80
CA PRO A 17 31.48 -10.75 -2.97
C PRO A 17 30.37 -11.21 -3.91
N ASN A 18 29.82 -12.40 -3.67
CA ASN A 18 28.60 -12.84 -4.31
C ASN A 18 27.48 -11.88 -3.88
N VAL A 19 27.22 -10.87 -4.68
CA VAL A 19 26.02 -10.06 -4.57
C VAL A 19 24.86 -10.97 -4.96
N SER A 20 24.25 -11.63 -3.96
CA SER A 20 23.01 -12.38 -4.16
C SER A 20 21.96 -11.38 -4.60
N SER A 21 21.76 -11.27 -5.91
CA SER A 21 20.61 -10.59 -6.48
C SER A 21 19.38 -11.28 -5.90
N ALA A 22 18.59 -10.57 -5.10
CA ALA A 22 17.31 -11.05 -4.60
C ALA A 22 16.44 -11.38 -5.82
N GLN A 23 16.42 -12.65 -6.18
CA GLN A 23 15.76 -13.14 -7.39
C GLN A 23 14.26 -12.96 -7.19
N ALA A 24 13.64 -12.16 -8.05
CA ALA A 24 12.19 -12.03 -8.09
C ALA A 24 11.61 -13.40 -8.41
N SER A 25 10.85 -13.98 -7.47
CA SER A 25 10.10 -15.21 -7.72
C SER A 25 8.69 -14.84 -8.17
N SER A 26 8.25 -15.50 -9.24
CA SER A 26 6.85 -15.36 -9.67
C SER A 26 5.94 -15.86 -8.57
N LEU A 27 5.07 -14.99 -8.08
CA LEU A 27 3.99 -15.31 -7.17
C LEU A 27 2.68 -15.18 -7.95
N SER A 28 1.80 -16.17 -7.87
CA SER A 28 0.49 -16.04 -8.52
C SER A 28 -0.33 -14.94 -7.83
N ALA A 29 -1.20 -14.29 -8.59
CA ALA A 29 -2.09 -13.26 -8.04
C ALA A 29 -2.97 -13.80 -6.90
N LEU A 30 -3.44 -15.04 -7.02
CA LEU A 30 -4.23 -15.71 -5.98
C LEU A 30 -3.42 -15.92 -4.69
N GLU A 31 -2.16 -16.37 -4.79
CA GLU A 31 -1.29 -16.53 -3.63
C GLU A 31 -1.00 -15.18 -2.97
N GLY A 32 -0.73 -14.12 -3.76
CA GLY A 32 -0.52 -12.78 -3.23
C GLY A 32 -1.74 -12.26 -2.47
N MET A 33 -2.93 -12.42 -3.03
CA MET A 33 -4.19 -12.07 -2.38
C MET A 33 -4.43 -12.91 -1.11
N GLU A 34 -4.12 -14.21 -1.14
CA GLU A 34 -4.31 -15.08 0.03
C GLU A 34 -3.35 -14.74 1.18
N ILE A 35 -2.12 -14.34 0.89
CA ILE A 35 -1.19 -13.86 1.92
C ILE A 35 -1.73 -12.58 2.56
N LEU A 36 -2.22 -11.63 1.75
CA LEU A 36 -2.85 -10.41 2.26
C LEU A 36 -4.07 -10.74 3.12
N ARG A 37 -4.95 -11.64 2.65
CA ARG A 37 -6.11 -12.10 3.38
C ARG A 37 -5.74 -12.65 4.77
N LYS A 38 -4.78 -13.58 4.82
CA LYS A 38 -4.34 -14.20 6.07
C LYS A 38 -3.86 -13.17 7.10
N ALA A 39 -3.28 -12.06 6.65
CA ALA A 39 -2.85 -10.98 7.52
C ALA A 39 -4.01 -10.21 8.17
N PHE A 40 -5.19 -10.24 7.56
CA PHE A 40 -6.39 -9.55 8.04
C PHE A 40 -7.49 -10.48 8.59
N VAL A 41 -7.22 -11.78 8.65
CA VAL A 41 -8.11 -12.73 9.35
C VAL A 41 -8.22 -12.35 10.82
N GLY A 42 -9.44 -12.25 11.33
CA GLY A 42 -9.70 -11.87 12.73
C GLY A 42 -9.41 -10.41 13.07
N VAL A 43 -9.07 -9.58 12.09
CA VAL A 43 -8.93 -8.13 12.28
C VAL A 43 -10.30 -7.48 12.11
N ASN A 44 -10.83 -6.90 13.18
CA ASN A 44 -12.09 -6.16 13.18
C ASN A 44 -11.87 -4.66 12.96
N ASP A 45 -10.78 -4.14 13.49
CA ASP A 45 -10.36 -2.75 13.32
C ASP A 45 -8.84 -2.63 13.34
N PHE A 46 -8.34 -1.51 12.82
CA PHE A 46 -6.94 -1.12 13.01
C PHE A 46 -6.76 0.39 12.98
N THR A 47 -5.66 0.84 13.58
CA THR A 47 -5.12 2.19 13.45
C THR A 47 -3.71 2.11 12.90
N ALA A 48 -3.26 3.13 12.16
CA ALA A 48 -1.86 3.26 11.78
C ALA A 48 -1.51 4.73 11.59
N GLU A 49 -0.26 5.07 11.89
CA GLU A 49 0.32 6.33 11.46
C GLU A 49 0.70 6.22 9.99
N ILE A 50 0.56 7.32 9.25
CA ILE A 50 0.91 7.36 7.83
C ILE A 50 1.80 8.54 7.49
N THR A 51 2.64 8.34 6.47
CA THR A 51 3.27 9.41 5.70
C THR A 51 2.76 9.29 4.27
N GLN A 52 2.11 10.35 3.79
CA GLN A 52 1.66 10.46 2.41
C GLN A 52 2.62 11.32 1.61
N GLU A 53 3.11 10.79 0.49
CA GLU A 53 3.87 11.53 -0.52
C GLU A 53 3.04 11.60 -1.79
N LYS A 54 2.63 12.80 -2.19
CA LYS A 54 1.91 13.03 -3.44
C LYS A 54 2.81 13.76 -4.44
N GLN A 55 3.07 13.13 -5.56
CA GLN A 55 3.79 13.71 -6.69
C GLN A 55 2.78 14.19 -7.72
N LEU A 56 2.73 15.50 -7.94
CA LEU A 56 1.89 16.15 -8.94
C LEU A 56 2.70 16.30 -10.23
N SER A 57 2.33 15.53 -11.26
CA SER A 57 3.10 15.44 -12.51
C SER A 57 3.18 16.79 -13.26
N LEU A 58 2.08 17.51 -13.32
CA LEU A 58 2.02 18.82 -13.99
C LEU A 58 2.87 19.89 -13.30
N MET A 59 2.93 19.86 -11.98
CA MET A 59 3.66 20.86 -11.19
C MET A 59 5.10 20.45 -10.89
N LYS A 60 5.52 19.24 -11.26
CA LYS A 60 6.81 18.61 -10.88
C LYS A 60 7.10 18.75 -9.38
N ARG A 61 6.05 18.82 -8.57
CA ARG A 61 6.12 19.09 -7.13
C ARG A 61 5.75 17.83 -6.34
N LYS A 62 6.52 17.58 -5.28
CA LYS A 62 6.25 16.55 -4.29
C LYS A 62 5.72 17.21 -3.01
N ILE A 63 4.59 16.73 -2.54
CA ILE A 63 3.98 17.15 -1.27
C ILE A 63 4.12 15.96 -0.31
N VAL A 64 4.65 16.22 0.89
CA VAL A 64 4.77 15.22 1.95
C VAL A 64 3.92 15.67 3.13
N THR A 65 3.06 14.78 3.62
CA THR A 65 2.17 15.04 4.75
C THR A 65 2.13 13.80 5.64
N THR A 66 2.10 13.99 6.94
CA THR A 66 1.89 12.92 7.91
C THR A 66 0.42 12.90 8.36
N GLY A 67 0.01 11.80 8.95
CA GLY A 67 -1.35 11.66 9.45
C GLY A 67 -1.60 10.30 10.07
N GLU A 68 -2.86 9.95 10.17
CA GLU A 68 -3.30 8.66 10.67
C GLU A 68 -4.42 8.07 9.83
N VAL A 69 -4.56 6.77 9.89
CA VAL A 69 -5.70 6.04 9.35
C VAL A 69 -6.33 5.20 10.44
N ARG A 70 -7.65 5.06 10.36
CA ARG A 70 -8.46 4.19 11.18
C ARG A 70 -9.37 3.39 10.27
N PHE A 71 -9.52 2.13 10.57
CA PHE A 71 -10.41 1.23 9.83
C PHE A 71 -11.22 0.40 10.82
N LYS A 72 -12.48 0.16 10.49
CA LYS A 72 -13.37 -0.75 11.20
C LYS A 72 -14.24 -1.49 10.19
N LYS A 73 -14.29 -2.82 10.33
CA LYS A 73 -15.24 -3.64 9.55
C LYS A 73 -16.69 -3.25 9.84
N PRO A 74 -17.57 -3.40 8.84
CA PRO A 74 -17.27 -3.93 7.50
C PRO A 74 -16.75 -2.88 6.51
N ASP A 75 -16.97 -1.59 6.71
CA ASP A 75 -16.89 -0.61 5.62
C ASP A 75 -16.48 0.81 6.07
N ILE A 76 -15.99 0.98 7.29
CA ILE A 76 -15.61 2.30 7.80
C ILE A 76 -14.11 2.47 7.66
N PHE A 77 -13.70 3.45 6.84
CA PHE A 77 -12.32 3.89 6.72
C PHE A 77 -12.23 5.39 6.92
N TYR A 78 -11.30 5.82 7.76
CA TYR A 78 -11.00 7.21 8.05
C TYR A 78 -9.54 7.48 7.84
N MET A 79 -9.23 8.61 7.23
CA MET A 79 -7.86 9.12 7.09
C MET A 79 -7.84 10.59 7.44
N GLU A 80 -6.92 10.98 8.28
CA GLU A 80 -6.63 12.37 8.62
C GLU A 80 -5.20 12.72 8.28
N LEU A 81 -5.01 13.80 7.54
CA LEU A 81 -3.71 14.37 7.22
C LEU A 81 -3.51 15.67 8.00
N ASN A 82 -2.30 15.88 8.48
CA ASN A 82 -1.90 17.02 9.30
C ASN A 82 -1.65 18.28 8.44
N ALA A 83 -1.52 19.43 9.12
CA ALA A 83 -1.04 20.67 8.49
C ALA A 83 0.32 20.45 7.79
N PRO A 84 0.65 21.21 6.71
CA PRO A 84 -0.10 22.36 6.18
C PRO A 84 -1.26 21.99 5.24
N TYR A 85 -1.38 20.72 4.81
CA TYR A 85 -2.42 20.23 3.89
C TYR A 85 -3.45 19.37 4.62
N ALA A 86 -3.95 19.91 5.74
CA ALA A 86 -4.90 19.21 6.58
C ALA A 86 -6.14 18.79 5.78
N SER A 87 -6.45 17.51 5.83
CA SER A 87 -7.66 16.97 5.21
C SER A 87 -8.15 15.76 5.99
N ARG A 88 -9.46 15.53 5.93
CA ARG A 88 -10.10 14.35 6.52
C ARG A 88 -10.92 13.64 5.46
N VAL A 89 -10.76 12.36 5.38
CA VAL A 89 -11.51 11.49 4.47
C VAL A 89 -12.23 10.45 5.30
N LEU A 90 -13.53 10.34 5.11
CA LEU A 90 -14.34 9.26 5.67
C LEU A 90 -15.01 8.50 4.53
N LEU A 91 -14.77 7.21 4.46
CA LEU A 91 -15.52 6.29 3.63
C LEU A 91 -16.38 5.42 4.56
N LYS A 92 -17.69 5.50 4.39
CA LYS A 92 -18.70 4.75 5.14
C LYS A 92 -19.96 4.59 4.29
N ASP A 93 -20.61 3.44 4.35
CA ASP A 93 -21.89 3.20 3.66
C ASP A 93 -21.85 3.58 2.17
N ASN A 94 -20.79 3.13 1.46
CA ASN A 94 -20.54 3.49 0.05
C ASN A 94 -20.51 5.00 -0.23
N SER A 95 -20.19 5.80 0.76
CA SER A 95 -20.14 7.25 0.67
C SER A 95 -18.75 7.75 1.09
N LEU A 96 -18.08 8.44 0.17
CA LEU A 96 -16.82 9.14 0.44
C LEU A 96 -17.12 10.58 0.85
N THR A 97 -16.70 10.98 2.04
CA THR A 97 -16.76 12.37 2.48
C THR A 97 -15.35 12.91 2.63
N LEU A 98 -15.05 14.01 1.94
CA LEU A 98 -13.82 14.79 2.07
C LEU A 98 -14.13 16.08 2.82
N LYS A 99 -13.32 16.39 3.85
CA LYS A 99 -13.32 17.67 4.54
C LYS A 99 -11.95 18.31 4.43
N LEU A 100 -11.90 19.56 3.98
CA LEU A 100 -10.71 20.43 3.95
C LEU A 100 -10.95 21.56 4.96
N PRO A 101 -10.49 21.41 6.22
CA PRO A 101 -10.86 22.33 7.31
C PRO A 101 -10.41 23.76 7.05
N LYS A 102 -9.21 23.94 6.47
CA LYS A 102 -8.63 25.26 6.19
C LYS A 102 -9.44 26.05 5.17
N GLU A 103 -9.98 25.35 4.16
CA GLU A 103 -10.75 25.92 3.06
C GLU A 103 -12.25 25.97 3.36
N GLY A 104 -12.69 25.40 4.48
CA GLY A 104 -14.12 25.28 4.82
C GLY A 104 -14.90 24.35 3.86
N ILE A 105 -14.22 23.51 3.10
CA ILE A 105 -14.83 22.65 2.09
C ILE A 105 -15.24 21.32 2.72
N ARG A 106 -16.47 20.90 2.41
CA ARG A 106 -16.95 19.53 2.68
C ARG A 106 -17.67 19.01 1.44
N GLN A 107 -17.15 17.92 0.89
CA GLN A 107 -17.72 17.25 -0.28
C GLN A 107 -18.13 15.83 0.09
N LYS A 108 -19.27 15.39 -0.44
CA LYS A 108 -19.75 14.02 -0.27
C LYS A 108 -20.01 13.43 -1.66
N LEU A 109 -19.45 12.25 -1.92
CA LEU A 109 -19.60 11.50 -3.14
C LEU A 109 -20.17 10.12 -2.82
N ALA A 110 -21.26 9.75 -3.48
CA ALA A 110 -21.74 8.37 -3.42
C ALA A 110 -20.87 7.50 -4.36
N LEU A 111 -20.44 6.36 -3.85
CA LEU A 111 -19.71 5.37 -4.63
C LEU A 111 -20.66 4.24 -5.06
N PRO A 112 -20.50 3.70 -6.26
CA PRO A 112 -21.19 2.47 -6.64
C PRO A 112 -20.86 1.35 -5.64
N PRO A 113 -21.81 0.46 -5.30
CA PRO A 113 -21.60 -0.60 -4.29
C PRO A 113 -20.37 -1.48 -4.59
N GLU A 114 -20.09 -1.71 -5.86
CA GLU A 114 -18.93 -2.49 -6.33
C GLU A 114 -17.59 -1.82 -6.06
N GLN A 115 -17.57 -0.51 -5.78
CA GLN A 115 -16.38 0.27 -5.42
C GLN A 115 -16.26 0.49 -3.89
N GLY A 116 -17.25 0.02 -3.13
CA GLY A 116 -17.27 0.15 -1.68
C GLY A 116 -16.26 -0.77 -0.99
N LEU A 117 -15.80 -0.36 0.20
CA LEU A 117 -14.85 -1.14 1.00
C LEU A 117 -15.41 -2.49 1.45
N ALA A 118 -16.71 -2.56 1.75
CA ALA A 118 -17.35 -3.80 2.21
C ALA A 118 -17.06 -4.98 1.29
N ARG A 119 -17.14 -4.76 -0.03
CA ARG A 119 -16.83 -5.78 -1.04
C ARG A 119 -15.38 -6.26 -0.98
N TRP A 120 -14.44 -5.36 -0.75
CA TRP A 120 -13.03 -5.71 -0.61
C TRP A 120 -12.75 -6.51 0.66
N PHE A 121 -13.44 -6.16 1.77
CA PHE A 121 -13.28 -6.88 3.02
C PHE A 121 -14.00 -8.23 3.03
N GLU A 122 -15.12 -8.36 2.33
CA GLU A 122 -15.76 -9.67 2.07
C GLU A 122 -14.78 -10.63 1.38
N PHE A 123 -13.97 -10.13 0.43
CA PHE A 123 -12.90 -10.90 -0.19
C PHE A 123 -11.84 -11.36 0.81
N LEU A 124 -11.58 -10.58 1.87
CA LEU A 124 -10.58 -10.91 2.88
C LEU A 124 -11.13 -11.85 3.98
N ASP A 125 -12.44 -12.01 4.08
CA ASP A 125 -13.07 -12.89 5.08
C ASP A 125 -13.13 -14.35 4.63
N HIS A 126 -13.07 -14.62 3.33
CA HIS A 126 -13.13 -15.96 2.76
C HIS A 126 -11.85 -16.32 1.99
N PRO A 127 -11.45 -17.61 1.94
CA PRO A 127 -10.32 -18.05 1.12
C PRO A 127 -10.45 -17.59 -0.33
N VAL A 128 -9.40 -16.98 -0.86
CA VAL A 128 -9.41 -16.41 -2.23
C VAL A 128 -9.38 -17.56 -3.24
N LYS A 129 -10.52 -17.88 -3.81
CA LYS A 129 -10.66 -18.91 -4.85
C LYS A 129 -10.60 -18.33 -6.27
N THR A 130 -11.03 -17.08 -6.43
CA THR A 130 -11.07 -16.37 -7.70
C THR A 130 -10.62 -14.92 -7.49
N LEU A 131 -10.06 -14.31 -8.53
CA LEU A 131 -9.71 -12.90 -8.50
C LEU A 131 -10.97 -12.03 -8.69
N PRO A 132 -11.01 -10.83 -8.09
CA PRO A 132 -12.10 -9.89 -8.31
C PRO A 132 -12.31 -9.58 -9.78
N ALA A 133 -13.53 -9.66 -10.27
CA ALA A 133 -13.89 -9.24 -11.61
C ALA A 133 -13.62 -7.72 -11.78
N GLY A 134 -13.30 -7.30 -13.01
CA GLY A 134 -13.05 -5.88 -13.32
C GLY A 134 -11.61 -5.41 -13.03
N PHE A 135 -10.74 -6.30 -12.55
CA PHE A 135 -9.34 -5.98 -12.27
C PHE A 135 -8.38 -7.00 -12.88
N ASP A 136 -7.22 -6.53 -13.32
CA ASP A 136 -6.05 -7.35 -13.58
C ASP A 136 -5.13 -7.27 -12.37
N ILE A 137 -4.86 -8.42 -11.75
CA ILE A 137 -4.07 -8.51 -10.53
C ILE A 137 -2.79 -9.27 -10.82
N ARG A 138 -1.66 -8.73 -10.40
CA ARG A 138 -0.34 -9.36 -10.48
C ARG A 138 0.31 -9.33 -9.12
N ALA A 139 1.03 -10.39 -8.79
CA ALA A 139 1.81 -10.46 -7.56
C ALA A 139 3.25 -10.82 -7.89
N GLU A 140 4.17 -10.24 -7.13
CA GLU A 140 5.60 -10.49 -7.22
C GLU A 140 6.18 -10.55 -5.82
N ARG A 141 7.14 -11.45 -5.61
CA ARG A 141 7.93 -11.53 -4.38
C ARG A 141 9.37 -11.14 -4.68
N ARG A 142 9.89 -10.19 -3.90
CA ARG A 142 11.31 -9.82 -3.92
C ARG A 142 11.86 -9.91 -2.49
N GLY A 143 12.68 -10.90 -2.23
CA GLY A 143 13.07 -11.19 -0.86
C GLY A 143 11.86 -11.51 0.02
N GLY A 144 11.77 -10.88 1.20
CA GLY A 144 10.62 -11.02 2.12
C GLY A 144 9.46 -10.07 1.84
N THR A 145 9.50 -9.30 0.73
CA THR A 145 8.49 -8.30 0.40
C THR A 145 7.62 -8.76 -0.76
N ILE A 146 6.32 -8.56 -0.65
CA ILE A 146 5.32 -8.87 -1.66
C ILE A 146 4.77 -7.56 -2.23
N PHE A 147 4.68 -7.52 -3.55
CA PHE A 147 4.10 -6.44 -4.35
C PHE A 147 2.85 -7.00 -5.01
N LEU A 148 1.70 -6.46 -4.68
CA LEU A 148 0.41 -6.82 -5.26
C LEU A 148 -0.10 -5.63 -6.06
N GLN A 149 -0.07 -5.73 -7.38
CA GLN A 149 -0.54 -4.70 -8.29
C GLN A 149 -1.95 -5.02 -8.76
N ILE A 150 -2.85 -4.05 -8.65
CA ILE A 150 -4.24 -4.12 -9.04
C ILE A 150 -4.48 -3.03 -10.09
N THR A 151 -4.88 -3.43 -11.28
CA THR A 151 -5.11 -2.52 -12.42
C THR A 151 -6.59 -2.64 -12.82
N PRO A 152 -7.39 -1.57 -12.74
CA PRO A 152 -8.77 -1.60 -13.23
C PRO A 152 -8.79 -1.86 -14.74
N ARG A 153 -9.73 -2.69 -15.20
CA ARG A 153 -9.96 -2.91 -16.64
C ARG A 153 -10.72 -1.75 -17.26
N GLU A 154 -11.60 -1.13 -16.50
CA GLU A 154 -12.33 0.05 -16.93
C GLU A 154 -11.49 1.30 -16.75
N LYS A 155 -11.56 2.21 -17.73
CA LYS A 155 -10.89 3.49 -17.66
C LYS A 155 -11.57 4.40 -16.64
N GLY A 156 -10.80 4.89 -15.67
CA GLY A 156 -11.25 5.83 -14.64
C GLY A 156 -10.12 6.79 -14.27
N VAL A 157 -10.19 7.37 -13.10
CA VAL A 157 -9.14 8.25 -12.56
C VAL A 157 -7.90 7.42 -12.20
N MET A 158 -8.10 6.27 -11.56
CA MET A 158 -7.04 5.38 -11.11
C MET A 158 -6.50 4.53 -12.28
N LYS A 159 -5.20 4.59 -12.49
CA LYS A 159 -4.46 3.75 -13.44
C LYS A 159 -4.06 2.42 -12.81
N ALA A 160 -3.51 2.47 -11.61
CA ALA A 160 -3.06 1.30 -10.88
C ALA A 160 -3.01 1.56 -9.38
N LEU A 161 -3.22 0.51 -8.62
CA LEU A 161 -3.02 0.44 -7.17
C LEU A 161 -1.98 -0.64 -6.89
N GLN A 162 -0.98 -0.35 -6.04
CA GLN A 162 -0.02 -1.34 -5.60
C GLN A 162 0.01 -1.41 -4.08
N LEU A 163 -0.19 -2.59 -3.53
CA LEU A 163 0.01 -2.91 -2.12
C LEU A 163 1.40 -3.51 -1.95
N VAL A 164 2.15 -3.00 -0.99
CA VAL A 164 3.47 -3.52 -0.61
C VAL A 164 3.41 -3.99 0.83
N PHE A 165 3.66 -5.28 1.06
CA PHE A 165 3.57 -5.86 2.38
C PHE A 165 4.65 -6.95 2.59
N GLN A 166 4.95 -7.26 3.83
CA GLN A 166 5.88 -8.32 4.18
C GLN A 166 5.24 -9.70 4.00
N GLN A 167 6.03 -10.73 3.87
CA GLN A 167 5.54 -12.11 3.75
C GLN A 167 4.64 -12.53 4.94
N GLY A 168 4.83 -11.93 6.12
CA GLY A 168 3.93 -12.07 7.26
C GLY A 168 2.64 -11.26 7.16
N GLY A 169 2.42 -10.54 6.04
CA GLY A 169 1.21 -9.75 5.77
C GLY A 169 1.19 -8.36 6.38
N GLU A 170 2.28 -7.89 6.96
CA GLU A 170 2.37 -6.52 7.46
C GLU A 170 2.37 -5.53 6.29
N LEU A 171 1.30 -4.73 6.19
CA LEU A 171 1.15 -3.69 5.17
C LEU A 171 2.17 -2.57 5.41
N ARG A 172 2.97 -2.27 4.39
CA ARG A 172 4.02 -1.24 4.44
C ARG A 172 3.66 -0.02 3.62
N ARG A 173 3.17 -0.22 2.40
CA ARG A 173 2.84 0.90 1.50
C ARG A 173 1.61 0.59 0.66
N LEU A 174 0.93 1.66 0.34
CA LEU A 174 -0.08 1.74 -0.70
C LEU A 174 0.40 2.77 -1.71
N ILE A 175 0.45 2.40 -2.98
CA ILE A 175 0.87 3.27 -4.07
C ILE A 175 -0.28 3.38 -5.04
N ILE A 176 -0.73 4.59 -5.32
CA ILE A 176 -1.80 4.89 -6.27
C ILE A 176 -1.18 5.66 -7.43
N GLU A 177 -1.38 5.16 -8.64
CA GLU A 177 -1.04 5.86 -9.87
C GLU A 177 -2.32 6.28 -10.58
N GLU A 178 -2.40 7.55 -10.94
CA GLU A 178 -3.54 8.14 -11.64
C GLU A 178 -3.23 8.26 -13.15
N ASN A 179 -4.27 8.32 -13.98
CA ASN A 179 -4.11 8.44 -15.43
C ASN A 179 -3.50 9.79 -15.86
N ASN A 180 -3.61 10.83 -15.04
CA ASN A 180 -2.94 12.13 -15.22
C ASN A 180 -1.43 12.09 -14.86
N ARG A 181 -0.88 10.90 -14.53
CA ARG A 181 0.48 10.64 -14.06
C ARG A 181 0.79 11.14 -12.65
N ASP A 182 -0.20 11.55 -11.89
CA ASP A 182 0.00 11.80 -10.47
C ASP A 182 0.25 10.48 -9.74
N LYS A 183 1.07 10.54 -8.71
CA LYS A 183 1.40 9.37 -7.90
C LYS A 183 1.28 9.71 -6.42
N THR A 184 0.54 8.89 -5.70
CA THR A 184 0.42 8.97 -4.25
C THR A 184 1.04 7.73 -3.62
N VAL A 185 1.94 7.91 -2.67
CA VAL A 185 2.54 6.84 -1.87
C VAL A 185 2.14 7.08 -0.42
N ILE A 186 1.45 6.11 0.18
CA ILE A 186 1.11 6.10 1.59
C ILE A 186 1.97 5.03 2.27
N THR A 187 2.82 5.43 3.19
CA THR A 187 3.64 4.53 4.00
C THR A 187 2.99 4.38 5.36
N PHE A 188 2.76 3.15 5.78
CA PHE A 188 2.15 2.80 7.07
C PHE A 188 3.24 2.51 8.10
N SER A 189 3.04 2.98 9.31
CA SER A 189 3.87 2.72 10.48
C SER A 189 3.00 2.54 11.73
N ARG A 190 3.54 1.87 12.74
CA ARG A 190 2.89 1.65 14.04
C ARG A 190 1.46 1.12 13.95
N MET A 191 1.21 0.23 13.00
CA MET A 191 -0.12 -0.38 12.84
C MET A 191 -0.47 -1.21 14.09
N LYS A 192 -1.64 -0.92 14.64
CA LYS A 192 -2.24 -1.67 15.76
C LYS A 192 -3.56 -2.25 15.30
N LYS A 193 -3.77 -3.55 15.52
CA LYS A 193 -4.98 -4.28 15.13
C LYS A 193 -5.83 -4.57 16.35
N ASN A 194 -7.16 -4.62 16.16
CA ASN A 194 -8.16 -4.93 17.19
C ASN A 194 -8.03 -4.00 18.43
N THR A 195 -8.00 -2.70 18.16
CA THR A 195 -7.89 -1.66 19.18
C THR A 195 -9.21 -1.30 19.84
N GLY A 196 -10.32 -1.89 19.36
CA GLY A 196 -11.65 -1.66 19.89
C GLY A 196 -12.26 -0.33 19.47
N LEU A 197 -12.00 0.09 18.22
CA LEU A 197 -12.55 1.33 17.69
C LEU A 197 -14.09 1.32 17.73
N SER A 198 -14.66 2.45 18.14
CA SER A 198 -16.09 2.73 18.14
C SER A 198 -16.46 3.66 17.00
N GLU A 199 -17.73 3.84 16.69
CA GLU A 199 -18.16 4.79 15.67
C GLU A 199 -17.78 6.24 15.99
N LYS A 200 -17.58 6.57 17.27
CA LYS A 200 -17.15 7.90 17.71
C LYS A 200 -15.75 8.27 17.19
N ASP A 201 -14.92 7.25 16.94
CA ASP A 201 -13.55 7.44 16.46
C ASP A 201 -13.46 7.82 14.97
N PHE A 202 -14.60 7.85 14.27
CA PHE A 202 -14.71 8.14 12.83
C PHE A 202 -15.46 9.44 12.52
N ARG A 203 -15.52 10.38 13.45
CA ARG A 203 -16.19 11.66 13.23
C ARG A 203 -15.34 12.62 12.42
N LEU A 204 -15.99 13.41 11.57
CA LEU A 204 -15.37 14.44 10.72
C LEU A 204 -15.46 15.85 11.34
N ASP A 205 -15.55 15.94 12.64
CA ASP A 205 -15.76 17.23 13.34
C ASP A 205 -14.65 18.25 13.05
#